data_18a12cf8fd0f1fb6086615e76687e9b6
#
_entry.id   18a12cf8fd0f1fb6086615e76687e9b6
#
_cell.length_a   1.000
_cell.length_b   1.000
_cell.length_c   1.000
_cell.angle_alpha   90.00
_cell.angle_beta   90.00
_cell.angle_gamma   90.00
#
_symmetry.space_group_name_H-M   'P 1'
#
loop_
_entity.id
_entity.type
_entity.pdbx_description
1 polymer ?
#
loop_
_entity_poly.entity_id
_entity_poly.type
_entity_poly.pdbx_seq_one_letter_code
_entity_poly.pdbx_strand_id
1 'polypeptide(L)'
;MKLFAYFLSFLLLISGCSKNDNTNQPLPDTMYFPPLSGNEWETVSVADLSWNQNAVQPLKDFLIQKNTMAFMILVNGRIVMEEYFNGHTPSAGWEWNSAGKTLVATTTGIAQQEGLLSINDKASDFLGTGWTNMSLAKENLITVRNLLTMTSGIDDANQLVIKPNLTYVADAGTRWAYGNVFQKLTDVVSVAGNTDFETYFNEKLKNKTGMDGYWNFGTIFTIYHSTARSMARFGILALNKGKWNNEQIVDEQFFTESINTSQNINPSYGYL
;
A
#
# COMPACT_ATOMS: atom_id res chain seq x y z
N MET A 1 -33.98 59.61 -50.35
CA MET A 1 -34.01 58.16 -50.62
C MET A 1 -33.38 57.46 -49.41
N LYS A 2 -34.21 56.83 -48.56
CA LYS A 2 -33.73 56.11 -47.37
C LYS A 2 -33.97 54.60 -47.66
N LEU A 3 -32.85 53.85 -47.73
CA LEU A 3 -32.91 52.38 -47.83
C LEU A 3 -33.12 51.78 -46.43
N PHE A 4 -34.18 51.03 -46.27
CA PHE A 4 -34.44 50.20 -45.09
C PHE A 4 -33.86 48.80 -45.36
N ALA A 5 -32.89 48.37 -44.56
CA ALA A 5 -32.38 47.02 -44.57
C ALA A 5 -33.16 46.19 -43.54
N TYR A 6 -33.87 45.16 -43.95
CA TYR A 6 -34.51 44.18 -43.06
C TYR A 6 -33.49 43.14 -42.65
N PHE A 7 -33.24 43.05 -41.35
CA PHE A 7 -32.47 41.97 -40.71
C PHE A 7 -33.43 40.83 -40.38
N LEU A 8 -33.28 39.70 -41.10
CA LEU A 8 -34.06 38.50 -40.85
C LEU A 8 -33.27 37.62 -39.84
N SER A 9 -33.73 37.62 -38.57
CA SER A 9 -33.15 36.75 -37.53
C SER A 9 -33.67 35.34 -37.72
N PHE A 10 -32.74 34.44 -38.08
CA PHE A 10 -33.01 33.01 -38.19
C PHE A 10 -32.76 32.38 -36.82
N LEU A 11 -33.83 32.03 -36.11
CA LEU A 11 -33.77 31.33 -34.83
C LEU A 11 -33.53 29.84 -35.07
N LEU A 12 -32.31 29.33 -34.93
CA LEU A 12 -31.99 27.92 -34.96
C LEU A 12 -32.42 27.30 -33.61
N LEU A 13 -33.52 26.58 -33.62
CA LEU A 13 -33.90 25.67 -32.54
C LEU A 13 -32.98 24.43 -32.61
N ILE A 14 -31.99 24.42 -31.77
CA ILE A 14 -31.18 23.20 -31.56
C ILE A 14 -32.00 22.30 -30.63
N SER A 15 -32.75 21.34 -31.22
CA SER A 15 -33.28 20.21 -30.47
C SER A 15 -32.17 19.33 -30.03
N GLY A 16 -31.72 19.47 -28.78
CA GLY A 16 -30.80 18.52 -28.16
C GLY A 16 -31.50 17.19 -27.96
N CYS A 17 -31.30 16.25 -28.89
CA CYS A 17 -31.58 14.85 -28.61
C CYS A 17 -30.59 14.39 -27.55
N SER A 18 -31.06 14.25 -26.32
CA SER A 18 -30.43 13.44 -25.31
C SER A 18 -30.47 11.98 -25.81
N LYS A 19 -29.40 11.53 -26.44
CA LYS A 19 -29.18 10.09 -26.64
C LYS A 19 -28.83 9.49 -25.29
N ASN A 20 -29.76 8.74 -24.72
CA ASN A 20 -29.45 7.69 -23.75
C ASN A 20 -28.71 6.60 -24.52
N ASP A 21 -27.42 6.77 -24.70
CA ASP A 21 -26.54 5.68 -25.14
C ASP A 21 -26.29 4.76 -23.94
N ASN A 22 -27.26 3.86 -23.68
CA ASN A 22 -27.01 2.61 -22.97
C ASN A 22 -26.16 1.71 -23.92
N THR A 23 -24.95 2.14 -24.20
CA THR A 23 -23.97 1.24 -24.81
C THR A 23 -23.32 0.49 -23.67
N ASN A 24 -23.59 -0.82 -23.58
CA ASN A 24 -22.75 -1.80 -22.92
C ASN A 24 -21.35 -1.77 -23.60
N GLN A 25 -20.59 -0.71 -23.36
CA GLN A 25 -19.19 -0.71 -23.75
C GLN A 25 -18.46 -1.64 -22.80
N PRO A 26 -17.73 -2.64 -23.31
CA PRO A 26 -16.90 -3.47 -22.45
C PRO A 26 -15.97 -2.55 -21.67
N LEU A 27 -15.79 -2.86 -20.38
CA LEU A 27 -14.83 -2.14 -19.53
C LEU A 27 -13.49 -2.07 -20.24
N PRO A 28 -12.81 -0.91 -20.21
CA PRO A 28 -11.45 -0.84 -20.71
C PRO A 28 -10.59 -1.88 -19.97
N ASP A 29 -9.93 -2.76 -20.72
CA ASP A 29 -8.98 -3.75 -20.15
C ASP A 29 -7.76 -3.07 -19.52
N THR A 30 -7.63 -1.76 -19.68
CA THR A 30 -6.51 -0.98 -19.16
C THR A 30 -6.73 -0.61 -17.70
N MET A 31 -5.64 -0.73 -16.91
CA MET A 31 -5.61 -0.26 -15.54
C MET A 31 -5.83 1.26 -15.47
N TYR A 32 -6.80 1.68 -14.67
CA TYR A 32 -7.01 3.09 -14.30
C TYR A 32 -6.25 3.41 -13.03
N PHE A 33 -5.62 4.58 -13.01
CA PHE A 33 -4.95 5.13 -11.85
C PHE A 33 -5.62 6.45 -11.46
N PRO A 34 -6.20 6.56 -10.25
CA PRO A 34 -6.84 7.79 -9.83
C PRO A 34 -5.83 8.94 -9.74
N PRO A 35 -6.26 10.20 -9.95
CA PRO A 35 -5.41 11.37 -9.77
C PRO A 35 -4.69 11.38 -8.42
N LEU A 36 -3.45 11.87 -8.37
CA LEU A 36 -2.65 11.91 -7.14
C LEU A 36 -3.24 12.83 -6.07
N SER A 37 -4.10 13.76 -6.47
CA SER A 37 -4.78 14.71 -5.57
C SER A 37 -6.27 14.81 -5.91
N GLY A 38 -7.06 15.25 -4.95
CA GLY A 38 -8.51 15.35 -5.09
C GLY A 38 -9.24 14.04 -4.80
N ASN A 39 -10.57 14.09 -4.91
CA ASN A 39 -11.44 12.96 -4.57
C ASN A 39 -12.01 12.25 -5.80
N GLU A 40 -11.61 12.66 -7.00
CA GLU A 40 -12.08 12.06 -8.24
C GLU A 40 -11.55 10.64 -8.38
N TRP A 41 -12.46 9.73 -8.75
CA TRP A 41 -12.12 8.34 -9.01
C TRP A 41 -13.15 7.75 -9.97
N GLU A 42 -12.72 7.17 -11.08
CA GLU A 42 -13.63 6.50 -11.99
C GLU A 42 -14.36 5.35 -11.31
N THR A 43 -15.63 5.20 -11.65
CA THR A 43 -16.50 4.14 -11.15
C THR A 43 -17.00 3.27 -12.27
N VAL A 44 -17.38 2.05 -11.95
CA VAL A 44 -18.08 1.14 -12.84
C VAL A 44 -19.20 0.46 -12.05
N SER A 45 -20.38 0.32 -12.67
CA SER A 45 -21.49 -0.27 -11.95
C SER A 45 -21.41 -1.80 -11.89
N VAL A 46 -22.03 -2.40 -10.87
CA VAL A 46 -22.22 -3.85 -10.76
C VAL A 46 -22.95 -4.40 -11.99
N ALA A 47 -23.86 -3.60 -12.59
CA ALA A 47 -24.60 -3.95 -13.80
C ALA A 47 -23.70 -4.03 -15.04
N ASP A 48 -22.80 -3.05 -15.22
CA ASP A 48 -21.87 -3.02 -16.37
C ASP A 48 -20.91 -4.21 -16.36
N LEU A 49 -20.62 -4.74 -15.15
CA LEU A 49 -19.82 -5.96 -14.97
C LEU A 49 -20.62 -7.25 -15.16
N SER A 50 -21.92 -7.17 -15.39
CA SER A 50 -22.81 -8.34 -15.42
C SER A 50 -22.77 -9.15 -14.10
N TRP A 51 -22.45 -8.52 -12.99
CA TRP A 51 -22.45 -9.17 -11.68
C TRP A 51 -23.87 -9.26 -11.11
N ASN A 52 -24.07 -10.16 -10.16
CA ASN A 52 -25.35 -10.36 -9.52
C ASN A 52 -25.72 -9.17 -8.62
N GLN A 53 -26.55 -8.25 -9.13
CA GLN A 53 -27.00 -7.08 -8.40
C GLN A 53 -27.79 -7.45 -7.11
N ASN A 54 -28.51 -8.58 -7.11
CA ASN A 54 -29.27 -9.05 -5.94
C ASN A 54 -28.35 -9.51 -4.79
N ALA A 55 -27.07 -9.75 -5.05
CA ALA A 55 -26.09 -10.09 -4.00
C ALA A 55 -25.52 -8.85 -3.27
N VAL A 56 -25.75 -7.63 -3.77
CA VAL A 56 -25.20 -6.41 -3.18
C VAL A 56 -25.73 -6.16 -1.77
N GLN A 57 -27.06 -6.21 -1.59
CA GLN A 57 -27.64 -5.96 -0.27
C GLN A 57 -27.27 -7.05 0.75
N PRO A 58 -27.36 -8.34 0.45
CA PRO A 58 -26.84 -9.40 1.32
C PRO A 58 -25.37 -9.22 1.72
N LEU A 59 -24.51 -8.77 0.80
CA LEU A 59 -23.12 -8.45 1.11
C LEU A 59 -23.00 -7.31 2.11
N LYS A 60 -23.74 -6.21 1.91
CA LYS A 60 -23.76 -5.08 2.86
C LYS A 60 -24.21 -5.51 4.24
N ASP A 61 -25.29 -6.29 4.32
CA ASP A 61 -25.81 -6.81 5.60
C ASP A 61 -24.79 -7.70 6.32
N PHE A 62 -24.07 -8.53 5.56
CA PHE A 62 -22.98 -9.35 6.09
C PHE A 62 -21.82 -8.48 6.61
N LEU A 63 -21.40 -7.45 5.87
CA LEU A 63 -20.33 -6.54 6.27
C LEU A 63 -20.70 -5.79 7.57
N ILE A 64 -21.95 -5.32 7.69
CA ILE A 64 -22.47 -4.69 8.91
C ILE A 64 -22.42 -5.69 10.09
N GLN A 65 -22.88 -6.91 9.88
CA GLN A 65 -22.86 -7.97 10.90
C GLN A 65 -21.44 -8.29 11.39
N LYS A 66 -20.44 -8.13 10.48
CA LYS A 66 -19.01 -8.36 10.79
C LYS A 66 -18.30 -7.14 11.39
N ASN A 67 -19.04 -6.09 11.71
CA ASN A 67 -18.49 -4.83 12.21
C ASN A 67 -17.42 -4.21 11.27
N THR A 68 -17.59 -4.41 9.96
CA THR A 68 -16.73 -3.78 8.95
C THR A 68 -16.87 -2.26 9.03
N MET A 69 -15.77 -1.54 8.95
CA MET A 69 -15.76 -0.07 8.99
C MET A 69 -15.81 0.53 7.59
N ALA A 70 -15.02 -0.02 6.67
CA ALA A 70 -15.01 0.37 5.26
C ALA A 70 -14.79 -0.85 4.37
N PHE A 71 -15.36 -0.82 3.18
CA PHE A 71 -15.21 -1.89 2.20
C PHE A 71 -15.16 -1.31 0.79
N MET A 72 -14.18 -1.73 0.00
CA MET A 72 -14.03 -1.30 -1.38
C MET A 72 -13.80 -2.50 -2.30
N ILE A 73 -14.44 -2.47 -3.47
CA ILE A 73 -14.13 -3.37 -4.58
C ILE A 73 -13.70 -2.51 -5.77
N LEU A 74 -12.57 -2.87 -6.35
CA LEU A 74 -12.05 -2.23 -7.56
C LEU A 74 -11.91 -3.27 -8.67
N VAL A 75 -12.21 -2.85 -9.90
CA VAL A 75 -11.92 -3.62 -11.12
C VAL A 75 -11.09 -2.75 -12.05
N ASN A 76 -9.90 -3.22 -12.42
CA ASN A 76 -8.94 -2.48 -13.23
C ASN A 76 -8.73 -1.04 -12.71
N GLY A 77 -8.61 -0.87 -11.39
CA GLY A 77 -8.41 0.42 -10.72
C GLY A 77 -9.67 1.28 -10.53
N ARG A 78 -10.82 0.91 -11.11
CA ARG A 78 -12.10 1.65 -11.00
C ARG A 78 -12.92 1.12 -9.83
N ILE A 79 -13.58 2.02 -9.11
CA ILE A 79 -14.45 1.65 -7.97
C ILE A 79 -15.74 1.01 -8.48
N VAL A 80 -16.00 -0.22 -8.06
CA VAL A 80 -17.28 -0.92 -8.24
C VAL A 80 -18.18 -0.69 -7.03
N MET A 81 -17.57 -0.74 -5.84
CA MET A 81 -18.26 -0.58 -4.58
C MET A 81 -17.36 0.18 -3.60
N GLU A 82 -17.93 1.14 -2.89
CA GLU A 82 -17.28 1.89 -1.83
C GLU A 82 -18.32 2.13 -0.73
N GLU A 83 -18.16 1.47 0.41
CA GLU A 83 -19.14 1.48 1.48
C GLU A 83 -18.47 1.76 2.82
N TYR A 84 -19.16 2.51 3.66
CA TYR A 84 -18.72 2.88 5.00
C TYR A 84 -19.82 2.57 6.00
N PHE A 85 -19.46 1.94 7.13
CA PHE A 85 -20.38 1.42 8.12
C PHE A 85 -20.01 1.89 9.53
N ASN A 86 -20.90 1.66 10.50
CA ASN A 86 -20.64 1.88 11.92
C ASN A 86 -20.09 3.27 12.27
N GLY A 87 -20.57 4.31 11.55
CA GLY A 87 -20.15 5.70 11.75
C GLY A 87 -18.80 6.06 11.11
N HIS A 88 -18.16 5.13 10.40
CA HIS A 88 -16.96 5.43 9.62
C HIS A 88 -17.30 6.28 8.39
N THR A 89 -16.35 7.07 7.89
CA THR A 89 -16.56 8.00 6.78
C THR A 89 -15.42 7.90 5.75
N PRO A 90 -15.61 8.39 4.53
CA PRO A 90 -14.54 8.42 3.51
C PRO A 90 -13.27 9.15 3.94
N SER A 91 -13.39 10.14 4.84
CA SER A 91 -12.26 10.93 5.36
C SER A 91 -11.71 10.43 6.68
N ALA A 92 -12.33 9.40 7.29
CA ALA A 92 -11.84 8.85 8.54
C ALA A 92 -10.62 7.96 8.29
N GLY A 93 -9.55 8.20 9.05
CA GLY A 93 -8.37 7.34 9.07
C GLY A 93 -8.62 6.07 9.88
N TRP A 94 -7.97 4.98 9.47
CA TRP A 94 -7.97 3.71 10.18
C TRP A 94 -6.55 3.15 10.29
N GLU A 95 -6.29 2.41 11.36
CA GLU A 95 -5.01 1.76 11.59
C GLU A 95 -4.79 0.62 10.59
N TRP A 96 -3.60 0.61 9.97
CA TRP A 96 -3.19 -0.54 9.15
C TRP A 96 -2.77 -1.74 10.00
N ASN A 97 -2.42 -1.50 11.24
CA ASN A 97 -1.87 -2.55 12.11
C ASN A 97 -0.79 -3.35 11.36
N SER A 98 -0.88 -4.68 11.36
CA SER A 98 0.12 -5.52 10.69
C SER A 98 0.14 -5.39 9.16
N ALA A 99 -0.91 -4.91 8.52
CA ALA A 99 -0.86 -4.62 7.08
C ALA A 99 0.15 -3.51 6.75
N GLY A 100 0.44 -2.60 7.69
CA GLY A 100 1.47 -1.58 7.51
C GLY A 100 2.89 -2.11 7.32
N LYS A 101 3.15 -3.38 7.68
CA LYS A 101 4.42 -4.04 7.41
C LYS A 101 4.72 -4.10 5.90
N THR A 102 3.70 -4.28 5.08
CA THR A 102 3.85 -4.28 3.61
C THR A 102 4.35 -2.94 3.08
N LEU A 103 4.00 -1.82 3.74
CA LEU A 103 4.51 -0.49 3.41
C LEU A 103 6.00 -0.38 3.76
N VAL A 104 6.42 -0.93 4.91
CA VAL A 104 7.84 -0.98 5.31
C VAL A 104 8.64 -1.83 4.33
N ALA A 105 8.14 -3.01 3.96
CA ALA A 105 8.79 -3.87 2.97
C ALA A 105 8.92 -3.18 1.61
N THR A 106 7.83 -2.58 1.11
CA THR A 106 7.82 -1.85 -0.17
C THR A 106 8.83 -0.69 -0.15
N THR A 107 8.87 0.09 0.94
CA THR A 107 9.81 1.22 1.08
C THR A 107 11.26 0.74 1.13
N THR A 108 11.52 -0.40 1.78
CA THR A 108 12.85 -1.05 1.75
C THR A 108 13.23 -1.48 0.34
N GLY A 109 12.28 -2.02 -0.42
CA GLY A 109 12.48 -2.38 -1.84
C GLY A 109 12.79 -1.19 -2.72
N ILE A 110 12.17 -0.04 -2.47
CA ILE A 110 12.48 1.22 -3.17
C ILE A 110 13.92 1.65 -2.87
N ALA A 111 14.35 1.59 -1.60
CA ALA A 111 15.72 1.92 -1.23
C ALA A 111 16.75 0.98 -1.91
N GLN A 112 16.42 -0.31 -2.06
CA GLN A 112 17.24 -1.23 -2.85
C GLN A 112 17.27 -0.85 -4.33
N GLN A 113 16.13 -0.53 -4.94
CA GLN A 113 16.05 -0.10 -6.34
C GLN A 113 16.88 1.16 -6.61
N GLU A 114 16.93 2.08 -5.65
CA GLU A 114 17.76 3.29 -5.73
C GLU A 114 19.26 3.01 -5.46
N GLY A 115 19.64 1.75 -5.17
CA GLY A 115 21.02 1.37 -4.88
C GLY A 115 21.55 1.88 -3.54
N LEU A 116 20.67 2.28 -2.62
CA LEU A 116 21.04 2.80 -1.30
C LEU A 116 21.37 1.65 -0.31
N LEU A 117 20.83 0.48 -0.55
CA LEU A 117 21.09 -0.74 0.21
C LEU A 117 20.89 -1.98 -0.68
N SER A 118 21.42 -3.11 -0.23
CA SER A 118 21.02 -4.44 -0.69
C SER A 118 20.32 -5.17 0.46
N ILE A 119 19.27 -5.93 0.19
CA ILE A 119 18.66 -6.77 1.24
C ILE A 119 19.61 -7.84 1.77
N ASN A 120 20.72 -8.11 1.07
CA ASN A 120 21.76 -9.02 1.52
C ASN A 120 22.84 -8.34 2.38
N ASP A 121 22.81 -7.01 2.51
CA ASP A 121 23.71 -6.30 3.43
C ASP A 121 23.40 -6.66 4.88
N LYS A 122 24.40 -6.55 5.74
CA LYS A 122 24.20 -6.75 7.18
C LYS A 122 23.37 -5.60 7.74
N ALA A 123 22.43 -5.91 8.61
CA ALA A 123 21.67 -4.87 9.30
C ALA A 123 22.59 -3.94 10.11
N SER A 124 23.71 -4.46 10.64
CA SER A 124 24.71 -3.68 11.39
C SER A 124 25.47 -2.66 10.54
N ASP A 125 25.49 -2.78 9.20
CA ASP A 125 26.10 -1.77 8.32
C ASP A 125 25.33 -0.43 8.39
N PHE A 126 24.05 -0.48 8.70
CA PHE A 126 23.17 0.68 8.87
C PHE A 126 22.92 1.02 10.34
N LEU A 127 22.67 0.00 11.18
CA LEU A 127 22.29 0.20 12.59
C LEU A 127 23.48 0.41 13.52
N GLY A 128 24.69 0.21 13.00
CA GLY A 128 25.92 0.21 13.78
C GLY A 128 26.15 -1.10 14.55
N THR A 129 27.39 -1.36 14.92
CA THR A 129 27.76 -2.56 15.66
C THR A 129 27.23 -2.51 17.10
N GLY A 130 26.67 -3.61 17.57
CA GLY A 130 26.11 -3.74 18.92
C GLY A 130 24.70 -3.14 19.05
N TRP A 131 23.92 -3.14 17.98
CA TRP A 131 22.51 -2.74 18.00
C TRP A 131 21.62 -3.78 18.72
N THR A 132 22.10 -5.00 18.89
CA THR A 132 21.46 -6.07 19.65
C THR A 132 22.16 -6.34 20.98
N ASN A 133 21.57 -7.21 21.82
CA ASN A 133 22.19 -7.79 23.02
C ASN A 133 22.72 -9.20 22.74
N MET A 134 23.15 -9.46 21.50
CA MET A 134 23.76 -10.70 21.05
C MET A 134 25.30 -10.56 21.00
N SER A 135 26.02 -11.67 20.86
CA SER A 135 27.43 -11.58 20.48
C SER A 135 27.56 -11.00 19.07
N LEU A 136 28.62 -10.21 18.83
CA LEU A 136 28.87 -9.61 17.51
C LEU A 136 28.92 -10.64 16.39
N ALA A 137 29.42 -11.84 16.68
CA ALA A 137 29.46 -12.93 15.70
C ALA A 137 28.05 -13.36 15.26
N LYS A 138 27.05 -13.31 16.14
CA LYS A 138 25.66 -13.64 15.82
C LYS A 138 24.90 -12.46 15.22
N GLU A 139 25.11 -11.26 15.76
CA GLU A 139 24.53 -10.02 15.21
C GLU A 139 24.93 -9.82 13.74
N ASN A 140 26.20 -10.05 13.40
CA ASN A 140 26.72 -9.89 12.04
C ASN A 140 26.18 -10.90 11.01
N LEU A 141 25.42 -11.91 11.44
CA LEU A 141 24.71 -12.83 10.54
C LEU A 141 23.37 -12.26 10.08
N ILE A 142 22.84 -11.23 10.79
CA ILE A 142 21.52 -10.68 10.49
C ILE A 142 21.65 -9.72 9.30
N THR A 143 20.98 -10.07 8.21
CA THR A 143 20.85 -9.22 7.02
C THR A 143 19.54 -8.45 7.04
N VAL A 144 19.42 -7.42 6.16
CA VAL A 144 18.16 -6.73 5.89
C VAL A 144 17.09 -7.73 5.44
N ARG A 145 17.45 -8.74 4.62
CA ARG A 145 16.55 -9.84 4.23
C ARG A 145 16.00 -10.60 5.45
N ASN A 146 16.81 -10.87 6.46
CA ASN A 146 16.32 -11.58 7.65
C ASN A 146 15.29 -10.78 8.44
N LEU A 147 15.38 -9.45 8.43
CA LEU A 147 14.34 -8.58 9.01
C LEU A 147 13.06 -8.62 8.18
N LEU A 148 13.15 -8.53 6.83
CA LEU A 148 12.02 -8.62 5.91
C LEU A 148 11.29 -9.95 6.01
N THR A 149 12.02 -11.06 6.18
CA THR A 149 11.46 -12.42 6.15
C THR A 149 11.10 -12.97 7.54
N MET A 150 11.24 -12.17 8.60
CA MET A 150 11.01 -12.60 10.00
C MET A 150 11.91 -13.77 10.43
N THR A 151 13.17 -13.78 9.95
CA THR A 151 14.13 -14.85 10.23
C THR A 151 15.42 -14.34 10.90
N SER A 152 15.34 -13.24 11.64
CA SER A 152 16.51 -12.64 12.30
C SER A 152 17.16 -13.54 13.38
N GLY A 153 16.40 -14.48 13.93
CA GLY A 153 16.85 -15.32 15.05
C GLY A 153 16.85 -14.61 16.41
N ILE A 154 16.31 -13.39 16.46
CA ILE A 154 16.13 -12.62 17.71
C ILE A 154 14.90 -13.16 18.45
N ASP A 155 14.94 -13.05 19.78
CA ASP A 155 13.84 -13.44 20.68
C ASP A 155 12.57 -12.62 20.35
N ASP A 156 11.49 -13.32 20.10
CA ASP A 156 10.16 -12.78 19.80
C ASP A 156 9.20 -12.80 21.00
N ALA A 157 9.63 -13.30 22.15
CA ALA A 157 8.83 -13.33 23.37
C ALA A 157 8.56 -11.91 23.90
N ASN A 158 9.49 -10.97 23.67
CA ASN A 158 9.34 -9.57 24.05
C ASN A 158 9.18 -8.68 22.82
N GLN A 159 8.00 -8.05 22.71
CA GLN A 159 7.64 -7.22 21.54
C GLN A 159 8.20 -5.78 21.60
N LEU A 160 8.83 -5.36 22.71
CA LEU A 160 9.47 -4.06 22.85
C LEU A 160 10.86 -4.08 22.20
N VAL A 161 11.02 -3.34 21.10
CA VAL A 161 12.22 -3.34 20.26
C VAL A 161 13.28 -2.38 20.79
N ILE A 162 13.85 -2.76 21.93
CA ILE A 162 15.00 -2.08 22.56
C ILE A 162 16.15 -3.05 22.73
N LYS A 163 17.39 -2.56 22.70
CA LYS A 163 18.59 -3.39 22.73
C LYS A 163 18.59 -4.50 23.79
N PRO A 164 18.19 -4.27 25.06
CA PRO A 164 18.19 -5.34 26.08
C PRO A 164 17.32 -6.55 25.72
N ASN A 165 16.27 -6.36 24.92
CA ASN A 165 15.32 -7.40 24.52
C ASN A 165 15.73 -8.11 23.22
N LEU A 166 16.64 -7.54 22.45
CA LEU A 166 17.10 -8.11 21.19
C LEU A 166 18.17 -9.19 21.44
N THR A 167 17.74 -10.29 22.06
CA THR A 167 18.60 -11.40 22.49
C THR A 167 18.61 -12.54 21.47
N TYR A 168 19.63 -13.39 21.55
CA TYR A 168 19.83 -14.52 20.66
C TYR A 168 18.92 -15.70 21.02
N VAL A 169 18.25 -16.27 20.03
CA VAL A 169 17.51 -17.54 20.14
C VAL A 169 17.99 -18.54 19.09
N ALA A 170 18.27 -18.09 17.86
CA ALA A 170 18.71 -18.94 16.76
C ALA A 170 19.63 -18.17 15.81
N ASP A 171 20.34 -18.87 14.95
CA ASP A 171 21.10 -18.21 13.89
C ASP A 171 20.14 -17.59 12.86
N ALA A 172 20.52 -16.42 12.33
CA ALA A 172 19.76 -15.74 11.32
C ALA A 172 19.51 -16.68 10.12
N GLY A 173 18.28 -16.71 9.63
CA GLY A 173 17.84 -17.57 8.54
C GLY A 173 17.47 -19.01 8.94
N THR A 174 17.58 -19.41 10.23
CA THR A 174 17.31 -20.79 10.66
C THR A 174 15.99 -20.96 11.42
N ARG A 175 15.38 -19.84 11.87
CA ARG A 175 14.10 -19.82 12.58
C ARG A 175 13.21 -18.70 12.05
N TRP A 176 11.97 -19.02 11.75
CA TRP A 176 10.94 -18.00 11.48
C TRP A 176 10.19 -17.66 12.79
N ALA A 177 10.02 -16.38 13.05
CA ALA A 177 9.27 -15.90 14.23
C ALA A 177 8.62 -14.56 13.94
N TYR A 178 7.28 -14.52 14.02
CA TYR A 178 6.54 -13.30 13.85
C TYR A 178 6.75 -12.36 15.05
N GLY A 179 7.45 -11.27 14.84
CA GLY A 179 7.82 -10.34 15.91
C GLY A 179 8.01 -8.91 15.41
N ASN A 180 8.26 -7.99 16.34
CA ASN A 180 8.34 -6.56 16.06
C ASN A 180 9.73 -6.09 15.58
N VAL A 181 10.73 -6.97 15.57
CA VAL A 181 12.11 -6.58 15.20
C VAL A 181 12.21 -6.04 13.76
N PHE A 182 11.25 -6.37 12.88
CA PHE A 182 11.15 -5.79 11.54
C PHE A 182 11.15 -4.26 11.56
N GLN A 183 10.70 -3.62 12.66
CA GLN A 183 10.68 -2.15 12.80
C GLN A 183 12.09 -1.56 12.66
N LYS A 184 13.15 -2.34 12.87
CA LYS A 184 14.53 -1.91 12.59
C LYS A 184 14.78 -1.61 11.11
N LEU A 185 13.93 -2.06 10.21
CA LEU A 185 13.98 -1.66 8.79
C LEU A 185 13.69 -0.17 8.60
N THR A 186 12.89 0.46 9.48
CA THR A 186 12.67 1.91 9.39
C THR A 186 13.95 2.67 9.69
N ASP A 187 14.74 2.20 10.68
CA ASP A 187 16.06 2.77 10.98
C ASP A 187 17.06 2.51 9.83
N VAL A 188 17.05 1.29 9.27
CA VAL A 188 17.91 0.92 8.11
C VAL A 188 17.64 1.84 6.93
N VAL A 189 16.35 2.02 6.56
CA VAL A 189 15.96 2.89 5.43
C VAL A 189 16.32 4.35 5.72
N SER A 190 16.14 4.81 6.97
CA SER A 190 16.50 6.18 7.35
C SER A 190 17.99 6.44 7.17
N VAL A 191 18.83 5.52 7.61
CA VAL A 191 20.30 5.65 7.46
C VAL A 191 20.70 5.56 5.98
N ALA A 192 20.18 4.58 5.26
CA ALA A 192 20.48 4.40 3.83
C ALA A 192 20.05 5.61 2.98
N GLY A 193 18.86 6.16 3.26
CA GLY A 193 18.31 7.33 2.57
C GLY A 193 18.81 8.69 3.08
N ASN A 194 19.61 8.70 4.16
CA ASN A 194 20.09 9.91 4.82
C ASN A 194 18.96 10.91 5.16
N THR A 195 17.81 10.39 5.56
CA THR A 195 16.63 11.15 6.00
C THR A 195 15.78 10.29 6.94
N ASP A 196 14.82 10.87 7.65
CA ASP A 196 13.90 10.05 8.45
C ASP A 196 12.99 9.17 7.55
N PHE A 197 12.55 8.03 8.12
CA PHE A 197 11.76 7.05 7.39
C PHE A 197 10.46 7.63 6.81
N GLU A 198 9.75 8.47 7.57
CA GLU A 198 8.48 9.03 7.13
C GLU A 198 8.67 9.99 5.95
N THR A 199 9.71 10.82 5.98
CA THR A 199 10.07 11.68 4.85
C THR A 199 10.39 10.85 3.62
N TYR A 200 11.25 9.83 3.76
CA TYR A 200 11.59 8.94 2.64
C TYR A 200 10.35 8.22 2.08
N PHE A 201 9.54 7.62 2.94
CA PHE A 201 8.27 6.97 2.57
C PHE A 201 7.32 7.94 1.85
N ASN A 202 7.17 9.17 2.38
CA ASN A 202 6.30 10.17 1.79
C ASN A 202 6.75 10.54 0.37
N GLU A 203 8.03 10.77 0.16
CA GLU A 203 8.58 11.17 -1.15
C GLU A 203 8.54 10.02 -2.16
N LYS A 204 8.90 8.82 -1.73
CA LYS A 204 9.16 7.69 -2.63
C LYS A 204 7.93 6.82 -2.90
N LEU A 205 6.98 6.75 -1.97
CA LEU A 205 5.80 5.90 -2.11
C LEU A 205 4.50 6.69 -2.01
N LYS A 206 4.26 7.38 -0.88
CA LYS A 206 2.97 8.00 -0.59
C LYS A 206 2.56 9.02 -1.64
N ASN A 207 3.42 10.00 -1.92
CA ASN A 207 3.12 11.08 -2.87
C ASN A 207 3.08 10.58 -4.32
N LYS A 208 3.85 9.53 -4.65
CA LYS A 208 3.87 8.91 -5.98
C LYS A 208 2.60 8.15 -6.33
N THR A 209 1.87 7.68 -5.33
CA THR A 209 0.63 6.94 -5.49
C THR A 209 -0.61 7.74 -5.09
N GLY A 210 -0.41 8.96 -4.53
CA GLY A 210 -1.48 9.81 -4.02
C GLY A 210 -2.14 9.25 -2.77
N MET A 211 -1.46 8.40 -2.00
CA MET A 211 -1.92 7.96 -0.68
C MET A 211 -1.96 9.13 0.29
N ASP A 212 -2.85 9.08 1.25
CA ASP A 212 -2.86 9.93 2.44
C ASP A 212 -2.35 9.17 3.66
N GLY A 213 -2.28 9.85 4.79
CA GLY A 213 -1.96 9.22 6.07
C GLY A 213 -0.62 9.63 6.66
N TYR A 214 -0.32 9.02 7.81
CA TYR A 214 0.85 9.31 8.62
C TYR A 214 1.28 8.08 9.43
N TRP A 215 2.55 8.06 9.82
CA TRP A 215 3.10 7.06 10.73
C TRP A 215 2.97 7.51 12.18
N ASN A 216 2.52 6.63 13.05
CA ASN A 216 2.61 6.77 14.50
C ASN A 216 3.75 5.87 14.99
N PHE A 217 4.90 6.48 15.30
CA PHE A 217 6.09 5.79 15.79
C PHE A 217 5.99 5.59 17.30
N GLY A 218 5.57 4.40 17.70
CA GLY A 218 5.51 4.00 19.12
C GLY A 218 6.71 3.14 19.53
N THR A 219 6.92 3.02 20.84
CA THR A 219 8.01 2.18 21.39
C THR A 219 7.79 0.68 21.19
N ILE A 220 6.54 0.24 21.07
CA ILE A 220 6.18 -1.16 20.82
C ILE A 220 5.75 -1.35 19.37
N PHE A 221 4.88 -0.46 18.87
CA PHE A 221 4.33 -0.55 17.53
C PHE A 221 4.54 0.74 16.75
N THR A 222 5.00 0.58 15.52
CA THR A 222 4.96 1.63 14.50
C THR A 222 3.79 1.32 13.58
N ILE A 223 2.79 2.20 13.55
CA ILE A 223 1.51 1.95 12.87
C ILE A 223 1.23 3.06 11.87
N TYR A 224 0.90 2.68 10.65
CA TYR A 224 0.40 3.62 9.64
C TYR A 224 -1.10 3.80 9.77
N HIS A 225 -1.57 5.03 9.59
CA HIS A 225 -2.99 5.38 9.59
C HIS A 225 -3.32 6.05 8.26
N SER A 226 -4.40 5.64 7.62
CA SER A 226 -4.87 6.28 6.37
C SER A 226 -6.36 6.04 6.12
N THR A 227 -6.91 6.68 5.10
CA THR A 227 -8.27 6.41 4.62
C THR A 227 -8.35 5.06 3.89
N ALA A 228 -9.57 4.55 3.70
CA ALA A 228 -9.81 3.34 2.91
C ALA A 228 -9.37 3.51 1.44
N ARG A 229 -9.56 4.71 0.86
CA ARG A 229 -9.09 5.02 -0.50
C ARG A 229 -7.57 4.98 -0.61
N SER A 230 -6.86 5.39 0.42
CA SER A 230 -5.40 5.26 0.49
C SER A 230 -4.97 3.79 0.49
N MET A 231 -5.65 2.94 1.27
CA MET A 231 -5.42 1.48 1.24
C MET A 231 -5.68 0.89 -0.15
N ALA A 232 -6.76 1.34 -0.82
CA ALA A 232 -7.08 0.91 -2.18
C ALA A 232 -6.02 1.33 -3.21
N ARG A 233 -5.40 2.51 -3.06
CA ARG A 233 -4.27 2.96 -3.91
C ARG A 233 -3.06 2.04 -3.77
N PHE A 234 -2.72 1.64 -2.57
CA PHE A 234 -1.69 0.62 -2.37
C PHE A 234 -2.09 -0.72 -2.99
N GLY A 235 -3.37 -1.10 -2.89
CA GLY A 235 -3.90 -2.29 -3.56
C GLY A 235 -3.75 -2.25 -5.09
N ILE A 236 -3.95 -1.08 -5.73
CA ILE A 236 -3.69 -0.89 -7.17
C ILE A 236 -2.21 -1.04 -7.49
N LEU A 237 -1.32 -0.43 -6.70
CA LEU A 237 0.13 -0.59 -6.86
C LEU A 237 0.53 -2.06 -6.77
N ALA A 238 -0.02 -2.78 -5.79
CA ALA A 238 0.23 -4.21 -5.60
C ALA A 238 -0.26 -5.05 -6.79
N LEU A 239 -1.50 -4.83 -7.24
CA LEU A 239 -2.08 -5.51 -8.38
C LEU A 239 -1.25 -5.28 -9.66
N ASN A 240 -0.67 -4.08 -9.80
CA ASN A 240 0.15 -3.69 -10.94
C ASN A 240 1.66 -3.88 -10.69
N LYS A 241 2.02 -4.79 -9.78
CA LYS A 241 3.40 -5.24 -9.52
C LYS A 241 4.38 -4.10 -9.25
N GLY A 242 3.97 -3.16 -8.43
CA GLY A 242 4.80 -2.03 -8.03
C GLY A 242 4.88 -0.89 -9.04
N LYS A 243 4.07 -0.91 -10.10
CA LYS A 243 4.02 0.14 -11.11
C LYS A 243 2.79 1.03 -10.92
N TRP A 244 2.97 2.34 -10.96
CA TRP A 244 1.92 3.35 -10.95
C TRP A 244 1.97 4.18 -12.22
N ASN A 245 0.90 4.15 -13.02
CA ASN A 245 0.91 4.65 -14.39
C ASN A 245 2.11 4.09 -15.19
N ASN A 246 2.98 4.97 -15.66
CA ASN A 246 4.18 4.62 -16.41
C ASN A 246 5.45 4.54 -15.55
N GLU A 247 5.35 4.79 -14.23
CA GLU A 247 6.49 4.80 -13.31
C GLU A 247 6.57 3.48 -12.52
N GLN A 248 7.72 2.83 -12.53
CA GLN A 248 8.01 1.69 -11.65
C GLN A 248 8.43 2.25 -10.30
N ILE A 249 7.50 2.25 -9.32
CA ILE A 249 7.72 2.80 -7.97
C ILE A 249 8.63 1.87 -7.17
N VAL A 250 8.41 0.58 -7.26
CA VAL A 250 9.26 -0.45 -6.67
C VAL A 250 9.51 -1.54 -7.71
N ASP A 251 10.73 -2.04 -7.77
CA ASP A 251 11.15 -3.06 -8.73
C ASP A 251 10.18 -4.26 -8.79
N GLU A 252 9.78 -4.67 -10.00
CA GLU A 252 8.80 -5.73 -10.19
C GLU A 252 9.26 -7.06 -9.61
N GLN A 253 10.57 -7.37 -9.74
CA GLN A 253 11.11 -8.61 -9.19
C GLN A 253 11.05 -8.58 -7.66
N PHE A 254 11.50 -7.49 -7.03
CA PHE A 254 11.41 -7.32 -5.58
C PHE A 254 9.97 -7.45 -5.10
N PHE A 255 9.04 -6.77 -5.78
CA PHE A 255 7.62 -6.82 -5.41
C PHE A 255 7.05 -8.22 -5.55
N THR A 256 7.39 -8.93 -6.64
CA THR A 256 6.98 -10.31 -6.86
C THR A 256 7.53 -11.25 -5.78
N GLU A 257 8.81 -11.08 -5.42
CA GLU A 257 9.41 -11.84 -4.31
C GLU A 257 8.71 -11.57 -2.98
N SER A 258 8.31 -10.31 -2.73
CA SER A 258 7.68 -9.90 -1.47
C SER A 258 6.31 -10.56 -1.21
N ILE A 259 5.55 -10.87 -2.26
CA ILE A 259 4.23 -11.50 -2.18
C ILE A 259 4.26 -13.02 -2.36
N ASN A 260 5.43 -13.61 -2.52
CA ASN A 260 5.64 -15.05 -2.66
C ASN A 260 6.40 -15.60 -1.46
N THR A 261 6.51 -16.92 -1.40
CA THR A 261 7.33 -17.60 -0.39
C THR A 261 8.76 -17.06 -0.40
N SER A 262 9.20 -16.47 0.71
CA SER A 262 10.50 -15.78 0.83
C SER A 262 11.59 -16.61 1.49
N GLN A 263 11.21 -17.69 2.16
CA GLN A 263 12.09 -18.58 2.91
C GLN A 263 11.41 -19.96 3.12
N ASN A 264 12.20 -21.01 3.37
CA ASN A 264 11.70 -22.40 3.39
C ASN A 264 11.16 -22.86 4.76
N ILE A 265 11.19 -22.01 5.80
CA ILE A 265 10.79 -22.38 7.16
C ILE A 265 9.28 -22.17 7.35
N ASN A 266 8.74 -21.06 6.86
CA ASN A 266 7.32 -20.78 6.76
C ASN A 266 6.96 -20.42 5.30
N PRO A 267 6.61 -21.40 4.47
CA PRO A 267 6.37 -21.18 3.04
C PRO A 267 5.15 -20.30 2.74
N SER A 268 4.31 -19.99 3.74
CA SER A 268 3.16 -19.09 3.59
C SER A 268 3.50 -17.63 3.82
N TYR A 269 4.78 -17.27 4.05
CA TYR A 269 5.19 -15.90 4.40
C TYR A 269 6.14 -15.32 3.34
N GLY A 270 5.81 -14.10 2.88
CA GLY A 270 6.62 -13.29 1.98
C GLY A 270 7.55 -12.34 2.72
N TYR A 271 7.64 -11.09 2.27
CA TYR A 271 8.30 -9.99 2.98
C TYR A 271 7.24 -9.22 3.77
N LEU A 272 7.25 -9.37 5.09
CA LEU A 272 6.39 -8.65 6.05
C LEU A 272 4.87 -8.79 5.83
#